data_d5c8ed399c2c97d67a28d40633ea6181
#
_entry.id   d5c8ed399c2c97d67a28d40633ea6181
#
_cell.length_a   1.000
_cell.length_b   1.000
_cell.length_c   1.000
_cell.angle_alpha   90.00
_cell.angle_beta   90.00
_cell.angle_gamma   90.00
#
_symmetry.space_group_name_H-M   'P 1'
#
loop_
_entity.id
_entity.type
_entity.pdbx_description
1 polymer ?
#
loop_
_entity_poly.entity_id
_entity_poly.type
_entity_poly.pdbx_seq_one_letter_code
_entity_poly.pdbx_strand_id
1 'polypeptide(L)'
;LSNAAPAGAAVTAPAGDPLAGAVPLESAEELREIMGTPWPLVIDKVHDRLTEADLDLLARAPFCAVSTSDADGNCDTSPRGGEPGFTRVLDARTLAMPDLPGNRRADSFQNILSNPHVGLLFLIPGVMTVLRINGRARILTDAPFFDAMAVVKGRRPHLALVVEIDEIYLHCPASLKRSGLWAPDTWEGAPRSGAGPA
;
A
#
# COMPACT_ATOMS: atom_id res chain seq x y z
N LEU A 1 20.90 25.95 -29.01
CA LEU A 1 20.92 24.51 -29.35
C LEU A 1 19.70 23.89 -28.64
N SER A 2 18.67 23.64 -29.45
CA SER A 2 17.39 23.03 -28.99
C SER A 2 17.65 21.55 -28.70
N ASN A 3 17.45 21.17 -27.43
CA ASN A 3 17.48 19.77 -27.01
C ASN A 3 16.03 19.29 -26.91
N ALA A 4 15.44 18.86 -28.02
CA ALA A 4 14.15 18.21 -28.03
C ALA A 4 14.29 16.83 -27.37
N ALA A 5 13.53 16.56 -26.32
CA ALA A 5 13.40 15.24 -25.71
C ALA A 5 12.93 14.24 -26.79
N PRO A 6 13.41 12.98 -26.79
CA PRO A 6 12.92 11.99 -27.73
C PRO A 6 11.42 11.77 -27.50
N ALA A 7 10.66 11.89 -28.58
CA ALA A 7 9.24 11.56 -28.57
C ALA A 7 9.06 10.12 -28.09
N GLY A 8 8.30 9.93 -27.03
CA GLY A 8 7.96 8.60 -26.53
C GLY A 8 7.40 7.76 -27.69
N ALA A 9 7.90 6.55 -27.84
CA ALA A 9 7.43 5.62 -28.85
C ALA A 9 5.91 5.44 -28.62
N ALA A 10 5.12 5.81 -29.64
CA ALA A 10 3.68 5.57 -29.61
C ALA A 10 3.47 4.05 -29.47
N VAL A 11 2.80 3.63 -28.40
CA VAL A 11 2.35 2.25 -28.26
C VAL A 11 1.24 2.06 -29.29
N THR A 12 1.61 1.55 -30.48
CA THR A 12 0.62 1.09 -31.46
C THR A 12 0.02 -0.19 -30.92
N ALA A 13 -1.28 -0.14 -30.59
CA ALA A 13 -2.02 -1.34 -30.24
C ALA A 13 -1.92 -2.35 -31.39
N PRO A 14 -1.60 -3.63 -31.15
CA PRO A 14 -1.58 -4.64 -32.20
C PRO A 14 -2.98 -4.73 -32.83
N ALA A 15 -3.05 -4.88 -34.15
CA ALA A 15 -4.29 -5.11 -34.85
C ALA A 15 -4.77 -6.55 -34.54
N GLY A 16 -5.81 -6.68 -33.72
CA GLY A 16 -6.40 -7.97 -33.28
C GLY A 16 -6.55 -8.09 -31.78
N ASP A 17 -7.13 -9.21 -31.35
CA ASP A 17 -7.22 -9.53 -29.93
C ASP A 17 -5.82 -9.86 -29.36
N PRO A 18 -5.29 -9.07 -28.40
CA PRO A 18 -3.96 -9.31 -27.83
C PRO A 18 -3.89 -10.63 -27.03
N LEU A 19 -5.03 -11.25 -26.72
CA LEU A 19 -5.13 -12.51 -25.99
C LEU A 19 -5.46 -13.70 -26.91
N ALA A 20 -5.48 -13.50 -28.23
CA ALA A 20 -5.74 -14.58 -29.16
C ALA A 20 -4.70 -15.72 -28.99
N GLY A 21 -5.17 -16.92 -28.64
CA GLY A 21 -4.32 -18.08 -28.36
C GLY A 21 -3.71 -18.11 -26.95
N ALA A 22 -4.04 -17.16 -26.07
CA ALA A 22 -3.65 -17.24 -24.67
C ALA A 22 -4.36 -18.41 -23.97
N VAL A 23 -3.60 -19.10 -23.11
CA VAL A 23 -4.15 -20.19 -22.28
C VAL A 23 -4.22 -19.67 -20.84
N PRO A 24 -5.43 -19.43 -20.31
CA PRO A 24 -5.58 -18.98 -18.93
C PRO A 24 -5.21 -20.10 -17.96
N LEU A 25 -4.78 -19.73 -16.77
CA LEU A 25 -4.63 -20.63 -15.63
C LEU A 25 -6.00 -20.73 -14.93
N GLU A 26 -6.54 -21.93 -14.78
CA GLU A 26 -7.92 -22.11 -14.35
C GLU A 26 -8.07 -22.68 -12.92
N SER A 27 -6.97 -23.17 -12.33
CA SER A 27 -7.04 -23.78 -10.99
C SER A 27 -5.83 -23.44 -10.09
N ALA A 28 -6.05 -23.59 -8.78
CA ALA A 28 -4.97 -23.47 -7.79
C ALA A 28 -3.98 -24.64 -7.90
N GLU A 29 -4.43 -25.80 -8.34
CA GLU A 29 -3.61 -27.00 -8.57
C GLU A 29 -2.61 -26.74 -9.69
N GLU A 30 -3.05 -26.26 -10.85
CA GLU A 30 -2.19 -25.86 -11.97
C GLU A 30 -1.18 -24.80 -11.54
N LEU A 31 -1.62 -23.82 -10.73
CA LEU A 31 -0.70 -22.81 -10.17
C LEU A 31 0.39 -23.47 -9.33
N ARG A 32 0.04 -24.47 -8.51
CA ARG A 32 1.02 -25.20 -7.68
C ARG A 32 1.97 -26.07 -8.50
N GLU A 33 1.50 -26.67 -9.58
CA GLU A 33 2.35 -27.42 -10.52
C GLU A 33 3.42 -26.53 -11.16
N ILE A 34 3.08 -25.30 -11.53
CA ILE A 34 4.01 -24.35 -12.15
C ILE A 34 4.95 -23.71 -11.11
N MET A 35 4.39 -23.24 -9.98
CA MET A 35 5.11 -22.43 -8.99
C MET A 35 5.78 -23.25 -7.89
N GLY A 36 5.37 -24.51 -7.71
CA GLY A 36 5.76 -25.34 -6.59
C GLY A 36 5.08 -24.94 -5.27
N THR A 37 5.44 -25.61 -4.19
CA THR A 37 4.94 -25.34 -2.84
C THR A 37 5.72 -24.17 -2.22
N PRO A 38 5.05 -23.26 -1.51
CA PRO A 38 5.75 -22.19 -0.76
C PRO A 38 6.74 -22.78 0.23
N TRP A 39 7.88 -22.15 0.37
CA TRP A 39 8.85 -22.59 1.37
C TRP A 39 8.31 -22.39 2.78
N PRO A 40 8.51 -23.35 3.71
CA PRO A 40 8.01 -23.23 5.08
C PRO A 40 8.35 -21.91 5.75
N LEU A 41 9.59 -21.45 5.60
CA LEU A 41 10.06 -20.16 6.15
C LEU A 41 9.22 -18.95 5.73
N VAL A 42 8.52 -19.00 4.57
CA VAL A 42 7.66 -17.90 4.11
C VAL A 42 6.30 -17.93 4.80
N ILE A 43 5.83 -19.13 5.12
CA ILE A 43 4.56 -19.36 5.85
C ILE A 43 4.75 -19.04 7.33
N ASP A 44 5.84 -19.50 7.94
CA ASP A 44 6.13 -19.32 9.36
C ASP A 44 6.37 -17.86 9.79
N LYS A 45 6.57 -16.96 8.85
CA LYS A 45 6.71 -15.52 9.11
C LYS A 45 5.39 -14.79 9.39
N VAL A 46 4.26 -15.42 9.05
CA VAL A 46 2.95 -14.80 9.23
C VAL A 46 2.59 -14.84 10.72
N HIS A 47 2.20 -13.70 11.24
CA HIS A 47 1.74 -13.54 12.61
C HIS A 47 0.55 -12.58 12.67
N ASP A 48 -0.17 -12.54 13.80
CA ASP A 48 -1.42 -11.80 13.97
C ASP A 48 -1.32 -10.69 15.02
N ARG A 49 -0.13 -10.45 15.56
CA ARG A 49 0.15 -9.43 16.57
C ARG A 49 1.42 -8.68 16.23
N LEU A 50 1.40 -7.37 16.42
CA LEU A 50 2.56 -6.51 16.23
C LEU A 50 3.71 -6.90 17.17
N THR A 51 4.86 -7.13 16.58
CA THR A 51 6.14 -7.33 17.28
C THR A 51 6.87 -5.99 17.44
N GLU A 52 7.94 -5.95 18.22
CA GLU A 52 8.79 -4.76 18.34
C GLU A 52 9.37 -4.33 16.98
N ALA A 53 9.72 -5.28 16.12
CA ALA A 53 10.21 -4.99 14.78
C ALA A 53 9.15 -4.35 13.88
N ASP A 54 7.88 -4.79 13.97
CA ASP A 54 6.78 -4.18 13.24
C ASP A 54 6.48 -2.77 13.75
N LEU A 55 6.56 -2.56 15.07
CA LEU A 55 6.39 -1.25 15.69
C LEU A 55 7.46 -0.25 15.22
N ASP A 56 8.74 -0.67 15.13
CA ASP A 56 9.81 0.17 14.57
C ASP A 56 9.53 0.55 13.11
N LEU A 57 9.11 -0.41 12.28
CA LEU A 57 8.75 -0.13 10.89
C LEU A 57 7.57 0.84 10.78
N LEU A 58 6.51 0.64 11.55
CA LEU A 58 5.34 1.52 11.55
C LEU A 58 5.68 2.94 12.01
N ALA A 59 6.53 3.07 13.04
CA ALA A 59 6.98 4.38 13.54
C ALA A 59 7.79 5.17 12.50
N ARG A 60 8.42 4.49 11.55
CA ARG A 60 9.24 5.10 10.49
C ARG A 60 8.51 5.24 9.16
N ALA A 61 7.34 4.63 9.01
CA ALA A 61 6.61 4.61 7.76
C ALA A 61 5.87 5.94 7.51
N PRO A 62 6.21 6.68 6.45
CA PRO A 62 5.48 7.87 6.03
C PRO A 62 4.39 7.57 5.00
N PHE A 63 4.33 6.34 4.48
CA PHE A 63 3.45 5.97 3.37
C PHE A 63 2.85 4.58 3.56
N CYS A 64 1.58 4.47 3.17
CA CYS A 64 0.85 3.20 3.10
C CYS A 64 -0.05 3.19 1.86
N ALA A 65 -0.01 2.13 1.05
CA ALA A 65 -1.05 1.82 0.10
C ALA A 65 -2.14 1.01 0.80
N VAL A 66 -3.39 1.46 0.71
CA VAL A 66 -4.57 0.80 1.27
C VAL A 66 -5.37 0.21 0.13
N SER A 67 -5.47 -1.10 0.07
CA SER A 67 -6.26 -1.85 -0.92
C SER A 67 -7.58 -2.29 -0.30
N THR A 68 -8.67 -2.07 -1.02
CA THR A 68 -10.04 -2.42 -0.62
C THR A 68 -10.78 -2.99 -1.81
N SER A 69 -11.90 -3.65 -1.55
CA SER A 69 -12.88 -3.99 -2.58
C SER A 69 -14.29 -3.80 -2.04
N ASP A 70 -15.24 -3.49 -2.91
CA ASP A 70 -16.65 -3.48 -2.53
C ASP A 70 -17.23 -4.90 -2.46
N ALA A 71 -18.54 -5.01 -2.22
CA ALA A 71 -19.25 -6.29 -2.12
C ALA A 71 -19.31 -7.04 -3.46
N ASP A 72 -19.17 -6.35 -4.59
CA ASP A 72 -19.18 -6.92 -5.94
C ASP A 72 -17.77 -7.30 -6.42
N GLY A 73 -16.73 -7.02 -5.61
CA GLY A 73 -15.33 -7.33 -5.93
C GLY A 73 -14.61 -6.25 -6.72
N ASN A 74 -15.21 -5.06 -6.94
CA ASN A 74 -14.50 -3.95 -7.56
C ASN A 74 -13.44 -3.41 -6.62
N CYS A 75 -12.19 -3.37 -7.08
CA CYS A 75 -11.04 -3.02 -6.28
C CYS A 75 -10.71 -1.53 -6.34
N ASP A 76 -10.23 -0.98 -5.22
CA ASP A 76 -9.59 0.32 -5.13
C ASP A 76 -8.27 0.20 -4.38
N THR A 77 -7.26 0.94 -4.80
CA THR A 77 -6.00 1.08 -4.08
C THR A 77 -5.67 2.55 -3.92
N SER A 78 -5.70 3.02 -2.68
CA SER A 78 -5.54 4.44 -2.33
C SER A 78 -4.24 4.68 -1.58
N PRO A 79 -3.42 5.68 -1.99
CA PRO A 79 -2.27 6.10 -1.22
C PRO A 79 -2.70 6.83 0.06
N ARG A 80 -2.05 6.50 1.17
CA ARG A 80 -2.13 7.22 2.43
C ARG A 80 -0.73 7.63 2.85
N GLY A 81 -0.59 8.82 3.39
CA GLY A 81 0.73 9.29 3.80
C GLY A 81 0.65 10.47 4.76
N GLY A 82 1.73 10.67 5.49
CA GLY A 82 1.89 11.72 6.49
C GLY A 82 3.33 11.75 6.99
N GLU A 83 3.56 12.42 8.10
CA GLU A 83 4.85 12.32 8.79
C GLU A 83 5.12 10.86 9.18
N PRO A 84 6.39 10.43 9.29
CA PRO A 84 6.73 9.10 9.79
C PRO A 84 5.96 8.78 11.07
N GLY A 85 5.34 7.61 11.13
CA GLY A 85 4.49 7.20 12.25
C GLY A 85 3.06 7.77 12.23
N PHE A 86 2.58 8.31 11.09
CA PHE A 86 1.21 8.80 10.95
C PHE A 86 0.14 7.72 11.26
N THR A 87 0.49 6.46 11.11
CA THR A 87 -0.33 5.32 11.53
C THR A 87 -0.13 5.07 13.02
N ARG A 88 -1.20 5.25 13.79
CA ARG A 88 -1.17 5.04 15.23
C ARG A 88 -1.42 3.58 15.58
N VAL A 89 -0.58 3.03 16.41
CA VAL A 89 -0.82 1.73 17.05
C VAL A 89 -1.70 1.95 18.28
N LEU A 90 -2.85 1.29 18.34
CA LEU A 90 -3.77 1.35 19.48
C LEU A 90 -3.50 0.23 20.48
N ASP A 91 -3.24 -0.97 19.97
CA ASP A 91 -2.81 -2.14 20.73
C ASP A 91 -2.04 -3.12 19.80
N ALA A 92 -1.74 -4.32 20.30
CA ALA A 92 -0.96 -5.31 19.55
C ALA A 92 -1.67 -5.84 18.27
N ARG A 93 -2.96 -5.55 18.08
CA ARG A 93 -3.75 -6.02 16.93
C ARG A 93 -4.55 -4.92 16.24
N THR A 94 -4.39 -3.68 16.66
CA THR A 94 -5.25 -2.59 16.17
C THR A 94 -4.43 -1.38 15.75
N LEU A 95 -4.63 -0.96 14.52
CA LEU A 95 -4.06 0.25 13.94
C LEU A 95 -5.13 1.30 13.67
N ALA A 96 -4.76 2.57 13.71
CA ALA A 96 -5.60 3.66 13.28
C ALA A 96 -4.84 4.62 12.36
N MET A 97 -5.44 4.97 11.23
CA MET A 97 -4.92 5.98 10.30
C MET A 97 -5.89 7.17 10.23
N PRO A 98 -5.41 8.41 10.39
CA PRO A 98 -6.24 9.60 10.23
C PRO A 98 -6.67 9.76 8.77
N ASP A 99 -7.89 10.22 8.53
CA ASP A 99 -8.27 10.77 7.25
C ASP A 99 -7.70 12.19 7.12
N LEU A 100 -6.76 12.35 6.19
CA LEU A 100 -6.12 13.62 5.89
C LEU A 100 -6.81 14.27 4.69
N PRO A 101 -6.83 15.61 4.59
CA PRO A 101 -7.47 16.30 3.47
C PRO A 101 -6.96 15.81 2.11
N GLY A 102 -7.89 15.45 1.22
CA GLY A 102 -7.63 14.91 -0.10
C GLY A 102 -8.70 15.31 -1.11
N ASN A 103 -8.88 14.51 -2.16
CA ASN A 103 -9.79 14.77 -3.29
C ASN A 103 -11.28 14.52 -2.99
N ARG A 104 -11.63 14.02 -1.80
CA ARG A 104 -12.99 13.69 -1.33
C ARG A 104 -13.69 12.56 -2.12
N ARG A 105 -13.00 11.78 -2.93
CA ARG A 105 -13.61 10.62 -3.62
C ARG A 105 -14.09 9.57 -2.63
N ALA A 106 -13.27 9.30 -1.61
CA ALA A 106 -13.60 8.38 -0.51
C ALA A 106 -13.91 6.92 -0.95
N ASP A 107 -13.40 6.49 -2.11
CA ASP A 107 -13.69 5.17 -2.69
C ASP A 107 -13.34 4.03 -1.72
N SER A 108 -12.16 4.06 -1.10
CA SER A 108 -11.77 3.07 -0.08
C SER A 108 -12.74 3.04 1.12
N PHE A 109 -13.26 4.19 1.54
CA PHE A 109 -14.22 4.25 2.65
C PHE A 109 -15.57 3.68 2.25
N GLN A 110 -16.04 3.95 1.02
CA GLN A 110 -17.27 3.36 0.50
C GLN A 110 -17.15 1.84 0.40
N ASN A 111 -16.01 1.34 -0.09
CA ASN A 111 -15.74 -0.10 -0.13
C ASN A 111 -15.81 -0.72 1.27
N ILE A 112 -15.13 -0.13 2.25
CA ILE A 112 -15.10 -0.63 3.64
C ILE A 112 -16.50 -0.71 4.28
N LEU A 113 -17.40 0.20 3.93
CA LEU A 113 -18.78 0.16 4.44
C LEU A 113 -19.56 -1.06 3.93
N SER A 114 -19.20 -1.62 2.77
CA SER A 114 -19.84 -2.80 2.18
C SER A 114 -19.02 -4.08 2.39
N ASN A 115 -17.69 -3.97 2.44
CA ASN A 115 -16.75 -5.08 2.63
C ASN A 115 -15.58 -4.60 3.49
N PRO A 116 -15.48 -5.04 4.76
CA PRO A 116 -14.48 -4.53 5.69
C PRO A 116 -13.06 -5.00 5.42
N HIS A 117 -12.82 -5.94 4.52
CA HIS A 117 -11.49 -6.49 4.28
C HIS A 117 -10.55 -5.48 3.61
N VAL A 118 -9.35 -5.35 4.16
CA VAL A 118 -8.33 -4.42 3.67
C VAL A 118 -6.96 -5.05 3.62
N GLY A 119 -6.16 -4.61 2.65
CA GLY A 119 -4.72 -4.88 2.59
C GLY A 119 -3.93 -3.59 2.73
N LEU A 120 -2.94 -3.60 3.60
CA LEU A 120 -2.04 -2.48 3.85
C LEU A 120 -0.63 -2.84 3.40
N LEU A 121 0.02 -1.93 2.67
CA LEU A 121 1.39 -2.09 2.22
C LEU A 121 2.17 -0.83 2.60
N PHE A 122 3.03 -0.95 3.63
CA PHE A 122 3.84 0.16 4.11
C PHE A 122 5.19 0.20 3.40
N LEU A 123 5.55 1.37 2.91
CA LEU A 123 6.83 1.67 2.30
C LEU A 123 7.57 2.73 3.12
N ILE A 124 8.85 2.47 3.37
CA ILE A 124 9.73 3.37 4.10
C ILE A 124 10.89 3.73 3.17
N PRO A 125 11.11 5.00 2.83
CA PRO A 125 12.19 5.41 1.94
C PRO A 125 13.54 4.85 2.39
N GLY A 126 14.25 4.22 1.46
CA GLY A 126 15.56 3.60 1.71
C GLY A 126 15.53 2.26 2.44
N VAL A 127 14.38 1.81 2.96
CA VAL A 127 14.25 0.51 3.61
C VAL A 127 13.83 -0.55 2.59
N MET A 128 14.59 -1.63 2.50
CA MET A 128 14.37 -2.70 1.51
C MET A 128 13.32 -3.73 1.96
N THR A 129 12.74 -3.57 3.13
CA THR A 129 11.67 -4.42 3.66
C THR A 129 10.33 -3.74 3.48
N VAL A 130 9.32 -4.48 3.03
CA VAL A 130 7.93 -4.00 2.93
C VAL A 130 7.12 -4.69 4.03
N LEU A 131 6.48 -3.90 4.88
CA LEU A 131 5.55 -4.43 5.88
C LEU A 131 4.16 -4.54 5.24
N ARG A 132 3.58 -5.74 5.27
CA ARG A 132 2.22 -6.01 4.82
C ARG A 132 1.34 -6.42 5.99
N ILE A 133 0.15 -5.86 6.02
CA ILE A 133 -0.86 -6.14 7.03
C ILE A 133 -2.18 -6.35 6.29
N ASN A 134 -2.84 -7.47 6.53
CA ASN A 134 -4.21 -7.69 6.10
C ASN A 134 -5.13 -7.74 7.32
N GLY A 135 -6.36 -7.31 7.16
CA GLY A 135 -7.29 -7.26 8.27
C GLY A 135 -8.67 -6.74 7.90
N ARG A 136 -9.41 -6.36 8.92
CA ARG A 136 -10.77 -5.81 8.77
C ARG A 136 -10.80 -4.38 9.29
N ALA A 137 -11.37 -3.51 8.49
CA ALA A 137 -11.39 -2.09 8.76
C ALA A 137 -12.78 -1.58 9.17
N ARG A 138 -12.75 -0.51 9.97
CA ARG A 138 -13.93 0.29 10.32
C ARG A 138 -13.57 1.76 10.17
N ILE A 139 -14.57 2.57 9.85
CA ILE A 139 -14.43 4.03 9.78
C ILE A 139 -15.08 4.62 11.02
N LEU A 140 -14.32 5.37 11.78
CA LEU A 140 -14.81 6.06 12.98
C LEU A 140 -14.87 7.55 12.74
N THR A 141 -15.90 8.19 13.30
CA THR A 141 -16.10 9.65 13.31
C THR A 141 -15.56 10.29 14.57
N ASP A 142 -15.43 9.50 15.65
CA ASP A 142 -14.90 9.93 16.93
C ASP A 142 -14.41 8.76 17.78
N ALA A 143 -13.33 8.99 18.55
CA ALA A 143 -12.85 8.10 19.61
C ALA A 143 -11.81 8.86 20.47
N PRO A 144 -11.54 8.43 21.72
CA PRO A 144 -10.58 9.11 22.61
C PRO A 144 -9.18 9.28 22.02
N PHE A 145 -8.74 8.37 21.15
CA PHE A 145 -7.41 8.43 20.53
C PHE A 145 -7.30 9.46 19.39
N PHE A 146 -8.40 10.05 18.92
CA PHE A 146 -8.36 11.07 17.85
C PHE A 146 -7.54 12.30 18.23
N ASP A 147 -7.55 12.70 19.50
CA ASP A 147 -6.80 13.87 19.97
C ASP A 147 -5.26 13.65 19.91
N ALA A 148 -4.84 12.38 19.89
CA ALA A 148 -3.44 12.00 19.77
C ALA A 148 -3.03 11.59 18.33
N MET A 149 -3.93 11.71 17.35
CA MET A 149 -3.61 11.47 15.94
C MET A 149 -2.93 12.69 15.32
N ALA A 150 -2.27 12.44 14.19
CA ALA A 150 -1.62 13.50 13.42
C ALA A 150 -2.60 14.64 13.10
N VAL A 151 -2.17 15.86 13.40
CA VAL A 151 -2.96 17.07 13.19
C VAL A 151 -2.46 17.76 11.92
N VAL A 152 -3.36 17.96 10.94
CA VAL A 152 -3.04 18.70 9.72
C VAL A 152 -3.57 20.12 9.83
N LYS A 153 -2.70 21.11 9.67
CA LYS A 153 -3.05 22.54 9.78
C LYS A 153 -3.78 22.90 11.10
N GLY A 154 -3.36 22.28 12.21
CA GLY A 154 -3.97 22.52 13.52
C GLY A 154 -5.36 21.90 13.71
N ARG A 155 -5.81 21.03 12.83
CA ARG A 155 -7.14 20.41 12.91
C ARG A 155 -7.05 18.92 13.19
N ARG A 156 -7.88 18.46 14.12
CA ARG A 156 -8.18 17.07 14.40
C ARG A 156 -8.78 16.40 13.16
N PRO A 157 -8.43 15.14 12.81
CA PRO A 157 -9.07 14.44 11.71
C PRO A 157 -10.58 14.26 11.95
N HIS A 158 -11.37 14.33 10.90
CA HIS A 158 -12.82 14.08 10.98
C HIS A 158 -13.16 12.60 11.00
N LEU A 159 -12.31 11.78 10.39
CA LEU A 159 -12.49 10.33 10.29
C LEU A 159 -11.17 9.64 10.61
N ALA A 160 -11.28 8.42 11.10
CA ALA A 160 -10.16 7.51 11.22
C ALA A 160 -10.53 6.14 10.62
N LEU A 161 -9.60 5.60 9.84
CA LEU A 161 -9.62 4.21 9.41
C LEU A 161 -8.98 3.38 10.53
N VAL A 162 -9.77 2.52 11.18
CA VAL A 162 -9.30 1.60 12.21
C VAL A 162 -9.26 0.19 11.63
N VAL A 163 -8.12 -0.47 11.74
CA VAL A 163 -7.88 -1.81 11.19
C VAL A 163 -7.58 -2.78 12.33
N GLU A 164 -8.39 -3.81 12.43
CA GLU A 164 -8.13 -5.00 13.23
C GLU A 164 -7.32 -5.97 12.38
N ILE A 165 -6.17 -6.39 12.88
CA ILE A 165 -5.16 -7.17 12.16
C ILE A 165 -5.54 -8.64 12.18
N ASP A 166 -5.62 -9.25 10.99
CA ASP A 166 -5.77 -10.69 10.81
C ASP A 166 -4.40 -11.35 10.56
N GLU A 167 -3.53 -10.70 9.77
CA GLU A 167 -2.18 -11.20 9.51
C GLU A 167 -1.16 -10.07 9.22
N ILE A 168 0.07 -10.32 9.62
CA ILE A 168 1.23 -9.45 9.38
C ILE A 168 2.34 -10.30 8.79
N TYR A 169 3.07 -9.77 7.82
CA TYR A 169 4.31 -10.37 7.33
C TYR A 169 5.20 -9.39 6.58
N LEU A 170 6.49 -9.71 6.58
CA LEU A 170 7.49 -8.95 5.84
C LEU A 170 7.66 -9.53 4.44
N HIS A 171 7.49 -8.67 3.43
CA HIS A 171 7.71 -9.05 2.04
C HIS A 171 9.18 -8.92 1.66
N CYS A 172 9.65 -9.82 0.78
CA CYS A 172 11.05 -9.82 0.34
C CYS A 172 11.39 -8.55 -0.47
N PRO A 173 12.66 -8.13 -0.46
CA PRO A 173 13.11 -6.90 -1.12
C PRO A 173 13.22 -7.01 -2.64
N ALA A 174 12.92 -8.16 -3.23
CA ALA A 174 13.22 -8.44 -4.64
C ALA A 174 12.58 -7.45 -5.62
N SER A 175 11.32 -7.06 -5.38
CA SER A 175 10.61 -6.08 -6.22
C SER A 175 11.23 -4.68 -6.11
N LEU A 176 11.55 -4.23 -4.89
CA LEU A 176 12.20 -2.93 -4.66
C LEU A 176 13.59 -2.87 -5.29
N LYS A 177 14.35 -3.98 -5.22
CA LYS A 177 15.66 -4.10 -5.86
C LYS A 177 15.57 -4.04 -7.39
N ARG A 178 14.68 -4.84 -7.98
CA ARG A 178 14.52 -4.88 -9.45
C ARG A 178 14.02 -3.57 -10.03
N SER A 179 13.14 -2.87 -9.32
CA SER A 179 12.58 -1.58 -9.78
C SER A 179 13.51 -0.40 -9.54
N GLY A 180 14.57 -0.55 -8.73
CA GLY A 180 15.41 0.57 -8.31
C GLY A 180 14.62 1.64 -7.53
N LEU A 181 13.53 1.26 -6.84
CA LEU A 181 12.60 2.22 -6.21
C LEU A 181 13.30 3.17 -5.22
N TRP A 182 14.37 2.71 -4.56
CA TRP A 182 15.17 3.52 -3.64
C TRP A 182 16.54 3.91 -4.21
N ALA A 183 16.68 3.89 -5.54
CA ALA A 183 17.91 4.27 -6.24
C ALA A 183 17.63 5.47 -7.17
N PRO A 184 17.43 6.69 -6.62
CA PRO A 184 17.01 7.87 -7.39
C PRO A 184 17.94 8.20 -8.55
N ASP A 185 19.23 7.87 -8.44
CA ASP A 185 20.21 8.10 -9.49
C ASP A 185 19.93 7.25 -10.75
N THR A 186 19.10 6.21 -10.63
CA THR A 186 18.73 5.34 -11.76
C THR A 186 17.40 5.75 -12.42
N TRP A 187 16.71 6.76 -11.90
CA TRP A 187 15.41 7.18 -12.43
C TRP A 187 15.60 8.13 -13.62
N GLU A 188 15.23 7.69 -14.80
CA GLU A 188 15.19 8.55 -15.98
C GLU A 188 14.13 9.64 -15.81
N GLY A 189 14.53 10.90 -16.01
CA GLY A 189 13.60 12.04 -15.89
C GLY A 189 13.16 12.42 -14.48
N ALA A 190 13.79 11.86 -13.44
CA ALA A 190 13.54 12.32 -12.07
C ALA A 190 13.86 13.82 -11.98
N PRO A 191 12.96 14.66 -11.41
CA PRO A 191 13.27 16.06 -11.18
C PRO A 191 14.51 16.14 -10.30
N ARG A 192 15.53 16.88 -10.75
CA ARG A 192 16.73 17.11 -9.94
C ARG A 192 16.29 17.74 -8.63
N SER A 193 16.75 17.18 -7.51
CA SER A 193 16.49 17.69 -6.18
C SER A 193 16.75 19.21 -6.11
N GLY A 194 15.68 20.02 -6.06
CA GLY A 194 15.80 21.48 -6.06
C GLY A 194 14.58 22.22 -6.58
N ALA A 195 13.65 21.58 -7.30
CA ALA A 195 12.38 22.19 -7.67
C ALA A 195 11.34 21.85 -6.59
N GLY A 196 11.18 22.74 -5.62
CA GLY A 196 10.07 22.66 -4.67
C GLY A 196 8.72 22.74 -5.42
N PRO A 197 7.63 22.22 -4.82
CA PRO A 197 6.32 22.29 -5.43
C PRO A 197 5.91 23.77 -5.59
N ALA A 198 5.43 24.08 -6.78
CA ALA A 198 4.78 25.36 -7.08
C ALA A 198 3.43 25.50 -6.35
#